data_ddcf4b44d6f994263158cbc8ee94b1b9
#
_entry.id   ddcf4b44d6f994263158cbc8ee94b1b9
#
_cell.length_a   1.000
_cell.length_b   1.000
_cell.length_c   1.000
_cell.angle_alpha   90.00
_cell.angle_beta   90.00
_cell.angle_gamma   90.00
#
_symmetry.space_group_name_H-M   'P 1'
#
loop_
_entity.id
_entity.type
_entity.pdbx_description
1 polymer ?
#
loop_
_entity_poly.entity_id
_entity_poly.type
_entity_poly.pdbx_seq_one_letter_code
_entity_poly.pdbx_strand_id
1 'polypeptide(L)'
;MKKFLVLVAAVCMAYTTAFAQTVKPFKEGDRAVFLGNSITDGGRYHSFIWLYYMTRFPNMPIRVFNGGIGGDTAYDMNKRLDGDIFSKNPTVLMVTFGMNDSGYYEYNGDNAKEFGEQKYQESIKNFQQMEKRFKELPHTRIVMTGTSPYDETAQIKDNTVFKKKNETIKRIIEYQRESAARNGWEFTDWNAPMVAINQELQQKDPSFTLCGNDRIHPDNDGHMVMAYLFLKAQGFAGKD
;
A
#
# COMPACT_ATOMS: atom_id res chain seq x y z
N MET A 1 29.28 -4.19 -40.72
CA MET A 1 28.86 -5.24 -39.77
C MET A 1 29.24 -4.96 -38.31
N LYS A 2 30.45 -4.46 -37.98
CA LYS A 2 30.87 -4.21 -36.57
C LYS A 2 30.09 -3.09 -35.85
N LYS A 3 29.56 -2.06 -36.53
CA LYS A 3 28.78 -0.97 -35.93
C LYS A 3 27.32 -1.36 -35.55
N PHE A 4 26.78 -2.39 -36.21
CA PHE A 4 25.43 -2.87 -35.92
C PHE A 4 25.38 -3.75 -34.65
N LEU A 5 26.45 -4.48 -34.36
CA LEU A 5 26.55 -5.33 -33.17
C LEU A 5 26.68 -4.51 -31.88
N VAL A 6 27.34 -3.35 -31.95
CA VAL A 6 27.48 -2.45 -30.77
C VAL A 6 26.16 -1.78 -30.41
N LEU A 7 25.31 -1.46 -31.39
CA LEU A 7 24.00 -0.84 -31.13
C LEU A 7 23.01 -1.84 -30.51
N VAL A 8 23.04 -3.10 -30.92
CA VAL A 8 22.18 -4.15 -30.34
C VAL A 8 22.59 -4.49 -28.90
N ALA A 9 23.88 -4.50 -28.59
CA ALA A 9 24.38 -4.70 -27.23
C ALA A 9 24.00 -3.54 -26.28
N ALA A 10 24.00 -2.29 -26.77
CA ALA A 10 23.61 -1.11 -25.99
C ALA A 10 22.09 -1.07 -25.72
N VAL A 11 21.26 -1.55 -26.65
CA VAL A 11 19.79 -1.62 -26.48
C VAL A 11 19.40 -2.77 -25.53
N CYS A 12 20.12 -3.89 -25.51
CA CYS A 12 19.86 -4.98 -24.57
C CYS A 12 20.27 -4.65 -23.11
N MET A 13 21.19 -3.70 -22.89
CA MET A 13 21.57 -3.28 -21.54
C MET A 13 20.58 -2.28 -20.91
N ALA A 14 19.64 -1.73 -21.68
CA ALA A 14 18.67 -0.74 -21.17
C ALA A 14 17.39 -1.34 -20.56
N TYR A 15 17.21 -2.67 -20.59
CA TYR A 15 16.01 -3.34 -20.08
C TYR A 15 16.21 -4.23 -18.86
N THR A 16 17.38 -4.22 -18.24
CA THR A 16 17.48 -4.71 -16.86
C THR A 16 17.18 -3.54 -15.91
N THR A 17 15.94 -3.10 -15.85
CA THR A 17 15.48 -2.43 -14.63
C THR A 17 15.50 -3.48 -13.54
N ALA A 18 16.64 -3.63 -12.88
CA ALA A 18 16.66 -4.25 -11.57
C ALA A 18 15.58 -3.51 -10.75
N PHE A 19 14.49 -4.20 -10.40
CA PHE A 19 13.53 -3.64 -9.45
C PHE A 19 14.33 -3.37 -8.18
N ALA A 20 14.70 -2.10 -7.99
CA ALA A 20 15.46 -1.72 -6.83
C ALA A 20 14.66 -2.11 -5.59
N GLN A 21 15.27 -2.85 -4.69
CA GLN A 21 14.71 -3.16 -3.39
C GLN A 21 14.35 -1.85 -2.69
N THR A 22 13.07 -1.59 -2.49
CA THR A 22 12.57 -0.36 -1.88
C THR A 22 12.22 -0.54 -0.40
N VAL A 23 12.06 -1.79 0.04
CA VAL A 23 11.79 -2.18 1.42
C VAL A 23 12.83 -3.22 1.86
N LYS A 24 13.46 -3.00 3.00
CA LYS A 24 14.42 -3.97 3.56
C LYS A 24 13.67 -5.20 4.07
N PRO A 25 14.19 -6.43 3.88
CA PRO A 25 13.66 -7.62 4.53
C PRO A 25 13.54 -7.45 6.05
N PHE A 26 12.61 -8.19 6.64
CA PHE A 26 12.61 -8.35 8.09
C PHE A 26 13.84 -9.14 8.53
N LYS A 27 14.28 -8.91 9.74
CA LYS A 27 15.40 -9.60 10.36
C LYS A 27 14.94 -10.32 11.64
N GLU A 28 15.79 -11.20 12.14
CA GLU A 28 15.54 -11.90 13.40
C GLU A 28 15.20 -10.91 14.54
N GLY A 29 14.15 -11.25 15.28
CA GLY A 29 13.65 -10.44 16.39
C GLY A 29 12.78 -9.27 16.00
N ASP A 30 12.55 -9.01 14.71
CA ASP A 30 11.67 -7.90 14.29
C ASP A 30 10.25 -8.06 14.83
N ARG A 31 9.72 -6.93 15.27
CA ARG A 31 8.35 -6.72 15.72
C ARG A 31 7.67 -5.81 14.69
N ALA A 32 7.08 -6.43 13.65
CA ALA A 32 6.44 -5.74 12.55
C ALA A 32 4.99 -5.44 12.91
N VAL A 33 4.65 -4.17 13.12
CA VAL A 33 3.29 -3.70 13.37
C VAL A 33 2.73 -3.10 12.08
N PHE A 34 1.54 -3.56 11.69
CA PHE A 34 0.84 -3.12 10.49
C PHE A 34 -0.29 -2.18 10.89
N LEU A 35 -0.08 -0.89 10.80
CA LEU A 35 -1.06 0.16 11.05
C LEU A 35 -1.88 0.41 9.80
N GLY A 36 -3.20 0.32 9.91
CA GLY A 36 -4.11 0.51 8.78
C GLY A 36 -5.58 0.55 9.20
N ASN A 37 -6.44 0.48 8.20
CA ASN A 37 -7.89 0.46 8.33
C ASN A 37 -8.47 -0.97 8.21
N SER A 38 -9.73 -1.11 7.73
CA SER A 38 -10.42 -2.39 7.53
C SER A 38 -9.63 -3.38 6.64
N ILE A 39 -8.89 -2.90 5.65
CA ILE A 39 -8.10 -3.73 4.76
C ILE A 39 -6.97 -4.42 5.54
N THR A 40 -6.39 -3.74 6.53
CA THR A 40 -5.41 -4.31 7.45
C THR A 40 -6.07 -5.14 8.55
N ASP A 41 -7.17 -4.65 9.13
CA ASP A 41 -7.94 -5.32 10.17
C ASP A 41 -8.38 -6.73 9.76
N GLY A 42 -8.77 -6.91 8.51
CA GLY A 42 -9.12 -8.21 7.92
C GLY A 42 -8.03 -9.29 8.00
N GLY A 43 -6.80 -8.94 8.33
CA GLY A 43 -5.76 -9.87 8.76
C GLY A 43 -5.09 -10.71 7.66
N ARG A 44 -5.33 -10.45 6.38
CA ARG A 44 -4.96 -11.38 5.30
C ARG A 44 -3.56 -11.12 4.73
N TYR A 45 -3.30 -9.95 4.14
CA TYR A 45 -2.04 -9.71 3.43
C TYR A 45 -0.82 -9.84 4.35
N HIS A 46 -0.87 -9.31 5.56
CA HIS A 46 0.24 -9.43 6.50
C HIS A 46 0.40 -10.84 7.05
N SER A 47 -0.68 -11.64 7.13
CA SER A 47 -0.59 -13.05 7.46
C SER A 47 0.07 -13.86 6.35
N PHE A 48 -0.18 -13.54 5.07
CA PHE A 48 0.54 -14.15 3.94
C PHE A 48 2.03 -13.78 3.94
N ILE A 49 2.38 -12.51 4.25
CA ILE A 49 3.76 -12.09 4.42
C ILE A 49 4.40 -12.89 5.57
N TRP A 50 3.73 -13.00 6.71
CA TRP A 50 4.23 -13.75 7.86
C TRP A 50 4.42 -15.24 7.54
N LEU A 51 3.44 -15.86 6.88
CA LEU A 51 3.53 -17.26 6.44
C LEU A 51 4.74 -17.50 5.53
N TYR A 52 5.01 -16.55 4.60
CA TYR A 52 6.21 -16.61 3.76
C TYR A 52 7.47 -16.65 4.62
N TYR A 53 7.61 -15.74 5.60
CA TYR A 53 8.77 -15.70 6.47
C TYR A 53 8.90 -16.96 7.32
N MET A 54 7.83 -17.44 7.90
CA MET A 54 7.85 -18.68 8.72
C MET A 54 8.26 -19.92 7.92
N THR A 55 7.87 -19.98 6.66
CA THR A 55 8.17 -21.14 5.80
C THR A 55 9.53 -21.07 5.14
N ARG A 56 10.00 -19.87 4.80
CA ARG A 56 11.28 -19.68 4.10
C ARG A 56 12.45 -19.43 5.03
N PHE A 57 12.19 -18.90 6.21
CA PHE A 57 13.20 -18.56 7.23
C PHE A 57 12.79 -19.10 8.62
N PRO A 58 12.60 -20.42 8.77
CA PRO A 58 12.03 -21.02 10.00
C PRO A 58 12.87 -20.76 11.26
N ASN A 59 14.17 -20.50 11.10
CA ASN A 59 15.10 -20.23 12.21
C ASN A 59 15.27 -18.72 12.48
N MET A 60 14.48 -17.86 11.83
CA MET A 60 14.50 -16.41 11.99
C MET A 60 13.16 -15.93 12.58
N PRO A 61 12.98 -15.97 13.89
CA PRO A 61 11.72 -15.59 14.51
C PRO A 61 11.44 -14.11 14.32
N ILE A 62 10.28 -13.81 13.77
CA ILE A 62 9.69 -12.46 13.70
C ILE A 62 8.30 -12.47 14.35
N ARG A 63 7.83 -11.31 14.79
CA ARG A 63 6.48 -11.11 15.30
C ARG A 63 5.73 -10.15 14.41
N VAL A 64 4.54 -10.53 14.00
CA VAL A 64 3.64 -9.70 13.20
C VAL A 64 2.42 -9.32 14.04
N PHE A 65 2.09 -8.04 14.07
CA PHE A 65 0.96 -7.51 14.81
C PHE A 65 0.01 -6.79 13.86
N ASN A 66 -1.25 -7.17 13.93
CA ASN A 66 -2.34 -6.44 13.28
C ASN A 66 -2.66 -5.20 14.11
N GLY A 67 -2.52 -4.04 13.49
CA GLY A 67 -2.86 -2.73 14.03
C GLY A 67 -3.94 -2.04 13.18
N GLY A 68 -4.71 -2.80 12.40
CA GLY A 68 -5.84 -2.30 11.63
C GLY A 68 -7.08 -2.11 12.49
N ILE A 69 -7.89 -1.09 12.17
CA ILE A 69 -9.25 -0.92 12.69
C ILE A 69 -10.15 -0.46 11.53
N GLY A 70 -11.31 -1.12 11.39
CA GLY A 70 -12.29 -0.80 10.34
C GLY A 70 -12.71 0.67 10.38
N GLY A 71 -12.73 1.33 9.21
CA GLY A 71 -13.16 2.72 9.08
C GLY A 71 -12.10 3.78 9.37
N ASP A 72 -10.94 3.43 9.94
CA ASP A 72 -9.91 4.39 10.31
C ASP A 72 -9.41 5.23 9.13
N THR A 73 -9.28 6.51 9.41
CA THR A 73 -8.54 7.51 8.65
C THR A 73 -7.20 7.81 9.34
N ALA A 74 -6.34 8.61 8.72
CA ALA A 74 -5.12 9.11 9.36
C ALA A 74 -5.39 9.82 10.70
N TYR A 75 -6.54 10.51 10.82
CA TYR A 75 -6.97 11.15 12.06
C TYR A 75 -7.22 10.14 13.18
N ASP A 76 -7.97 9.06 12.89
CA ASP A 76 -8.32 8.04 13.87
C ASP A 76 -7.10 7.22 14.27
N MET A 77 -6.26 6.85 13.30
CA MET A 77 -4.98 6.18 13.55
C MET A 77 -4.08 6.98 14.50
N ASN A 78 -4.00 8.33 14.31
CA ASN A 78 -3.19 9.19 15.16
C ASN A 78 -3.62 9.15 16.62
N LYS A 79 -4.91 9.07 16.88
CA LYS A 79 -5.47 9.05 18.27
C LYS A 79 -5.08 7.80 19.06
N ARG A 80 -4.85 6.68 18.37
CA ARG A 80 -4.59 5.38 19.02
C ARG A 80 -3.15 4.91 18.94
N LEU A 81 -2.22 5.74 18.43
CA LEU A 81 -0.82 5.37 18.25
C LEU A 81 -0.17 4.85 19.54
N ASP A 82 -0.38 5.50 20.69
CA ASP A 82 0.27 5.09 21.94
C ASP A 82 -0.24 3.74 22.45
N GLY A 83 -1.56 3.60 22.57
CA GLY A 83 -2.18 2.41 23.15
C GLY A 83 -2.08 1.18 22.25
N ASP A 84 -2.33 1.36 20.95
CA ASP A 84 -2.48 0.22 20.04
C ASP A 84 -1.22 -0.13 19.26
N ILE A 85 -0.36 0.86 19.01
CA ILE A 85 0.77 0.70 18.10
C ILE A 85 2.10 0.77 18.86
N PHE A 86 2.38 1.89 19.52
CA PHE A 86 3.68 2.09 20.18
C PHE A 86 3.85 1.19 21.39
N SER A 87 2.77 0.84 22.10
CA SER A 87 2.80 -0.17 23.17
C SER A 87 3.30 -1.54 22.74
N LYS A 88 3.28 -1.85 21.44
CA LYS A 88 3.84 -3.09 20.88
C LYS A 88 5.35 -3.01 20.65
N ASN A 89 5.98 -1.86 20.93
CA ASN A 89 7.41 -1.60 20.73
C ASN A 89 7.88 -2.03 19.33
N PRO A 90 7.32 -1.45 18.23
CA PRO A 90 7.66 -1.86 16.88
C PRO A 90 9.13 -1.62 16.57
N THR A 91 9.81 -2.59 15.94
CA THR A 91 11.08 -2.38 15.24
C THR A 91 10.85 -2.02 13.79
N VAL A 92 9.68 -2.42 13.25
CA VAL A 92 9.19 -2.05 11.93
C VAL A 92 7.73 -1.64 12.05
N LEU A 93 7.40 -0.45 11.60
CA LEU A 93 6.05 0.06 11.53
C LEU A 93 5.66 0.27 10.07
N MET A 94 4.77 -0.58 9.57
CA MET A 94 4.13 -0.39 8.28
C MET A 94 2.88 0.46 8.44
N VAL A 95 2.72 1.44 7.57
CA VAL A 95 1.63 2.42 7.63
C VAL A 95 0.93 2.50 6.29
N THR A 96 -0.38 2.21 6.28
CA THR A 96 -1.23 2.37 5.10
C THR A 96 -2.54 3.06 5.45
N PHE A 97 -2.89 4.10 4.71
CA PHE A 97 -4.14 4.85 4.83
C PHE A 97 -4.47 5.52 3.49
N GLY A 98 -5.62 6.16 3.38
CA GLY A 98 -6.06 6.88 2.19
C GLY A 98 -7.42 6.43 1.68
N MET A 99 -7.79 5.17 1.86
CA MET A 99 -9.07 4.64 1.38
C MET A 99 -10.27 5.36 2.03
N ASN A 100 -10.28 5.49 3.36
CA ASN A 100 -11.33 6.19 4.08
C ASN A 100 -11.11 7.71 4.08
N ASP A 101 -9.85 8.15 4.14
CA ASP A 101 -9.47 9.56 4.07
C ASP A 101 -10.00 10.26 2.83
N SER A 102 -10.08 9.55 1.70
CA SER A 102 -10.59 10.10 0.44
C SER A 102 -12.10 10.34 0.41
N GLY A 103 -12.87 9.83 1.42
CA GLY A 103 -14.33 9.95 1.43
C GLY A 103 -15.04 9.06 0.41
N TYR A 104 -16.36 9.12 0.29
CA TYR A 104 -17.16 8.19 -0.50
C TYR A 104 -18.28 8.86 -1.31
N TYR A 105 -19.45 9.05 -0.72
CA TYR A 105 -20.73 9.33 -1.41
C TYR A 105 -20.77 10.65 -2.19
N GLU A 106 -20.04 11.63 -1.71
CA GLU A 106 -20.05 12.98 -2.27
C GLU A 106 -19.39 13.06 -3.66
N TYR A 107 -18.64 12.02 -4.05
CA TYR A 107 -18.14 11.89 -5.42
C TYR A 107 -19.25 11.72 -6.48
N ASN A 108 -20.47 11.43 -6.07
CA ASN A 108 -21.62 11.32 -6.95
C ASN A 108 -22.41 12.64 -7.08
N GLY A 109 -21.99 13.68 -6.36
CA GLY A 109 -22.58 15.02 -6.42
C GLY A 109 -21.84 15.96 -7.39
N ASP A 110 -22.42 17.15 -7.57
CA ASP A 110 -21.89 18.17 -8.48
C ASP A 110 -20.53 18.74 -8.02
N ASN A 111 -20.24 18.68 -6.71
CA ASN A 111 -19.03 19.22 -6.09
C ASN A 111 -17.94 18.15 -5.87
N ALA A 112 -17.94 17.06 -6.63
CA ALA A 112 -17.02 15.94 -6.46
C ALA A 112 -15.53 16.35 -6.48
N LYS A 113 -15.19 17.35 -7.30
CA LYS A 113 -13.82 17.86 -7.41
C LYS A 113 -13.38 18.61 -6.14
N GLU A 114 -14.23 19.51 -5.67
CA GLU A 114 -13.99 20.30 -4.44
C GLU A 114 -13.95 19.38 -3.22
N PHE A 115 -14.83 18.39 -3.17
CA PHE A 115 -14.85 17.37 -2.14
C PHE A 115 -13.53 16.57 -2.13
N GLY A 116 -13.06 16.08 -3.27
CA GLY A 116 -11.78 15.37 -3.37
C GLY A 116 -10.59 16.22 -2.94
N GLU A 117 -10.58 17.52 -3.27
CA GLU A 117 -9.56 18.46 -2.81
C GLU A 117 -9.60 18.63 -1.28
N GLN A 118 -10.78 18.86 -0.72
CA GLN A 118 -10.97 18.96 0.72
C GLN A 118 -10.47 17.71 1.44
N LYS A 119 -10.86 16.52 0.98
CA LYS A 119 -10.44 15.24 1.56
C LYS A 119 -8.93 15.03 1.48
N TYR A 120 -8.33 15.40 0.38
CA TYR A 120 -6.87 15.39 0.25
C TYR A 120 -6.21 16.27 1.31
N GLN A 121 -6.63 17.53 1.46
CA GLN A 121 -6.05 18.46 2.42
C GLN A 121 -6.25 18.00 3.88
N GLU A 122 -7.44 17.47 4.21
CA GLU A 122 -7.73 16.88 5.53
C GLU A 122 -6.79 15.71 5.84
N SER A 123 -6.64 14.77 4.89
CA SER A 123 -5.76 13.62 5.03
C SER A 123 -4.31 14.03 5.27
N ILE A 124 -3.79 14.97 4.46
CA ILE A 124 -2.42 15.47 4.60
C ILE A 124 -2.20 16.13 5.96
N LYS A 125 -3.13 16.99 6.40
CA LYS A 125 -3.07 17.65 7.71
C LYS A 125 -3.00 16.62 8.85
N ASN A 126 -3.83 15.58 8.79
CA ASN A 126 -3.88 14.53 9.80
C ASN A 126 -2.60 13.67 9.76
N PHE A 127 -2.13 13.32 8.57
CA PHE A 127 -0.90 12.57 8.42
C PHE A 127 0.33 13.34 8.94
N GLN A 128 0.40 14.65 8.77
CA GLN A 128 1.48 15.47 9.31
C GLN A 128 1.58 15.37 10.85
N GLN A 129 0.47 15.09 11.55
CA GLN A 129 0.52 14.84 13.00
C GLN A 129 1.13 13.47 13.30
N MET A 130 0.75 12.43 12.54
CA MET A 130 1.35 11.10 12.66
C MET A 130 2.84 11.13 12.29
N GLU A 131 3.20 11.86 11.24
CA GLU A 131 4.59 12.03 10.77
C GLU A 131 5.50 12.58 11.87
N LYS A 132 5.03 13.59 12.63
CA LYS A 132 5.78 14.11 13.78
C LYS A 132 6.05 13.02 14.81
N ARG A 133 5.05 12.22 15.13
CA ARG A 133 5.14 11.16 16.13
C ARG A 133 6.01 9.99 15.69
N PHE A 134 6.00 9.66 14.39
CA PHE A 134 6.88 8.63 13.85
C PHE A 134 8.37 9.03 13.92
N LYS A 135 8.68 10.33 13.79
CA LYS A 135 10.05 10.86 13.97
C LYS A 135 10.58 10.71 15.38
N GLU A 136 9.69 10.56 16.37
CA GLU A 136 10.05 10.33 17.77
C GLU A 136 10.39 8.86 18.07
N LEU A 137 10.37 7.97 17.06
CA LEU A 137 10.68 6.55 17.18
C LEU A 137 12.10 6.21 16.63
N PRO A 138 13.18 6.50 17.36
CA PRO A 138 14.55 6.49 16.82
C PRO A 138 15.04 5.11 16.37
N HIS A 139 14.42 4.04 16.86
CA HIS A 139 14.83 2.66 16.58
C HIS A 139 13.82 1.88 15.74
N THR A 140 12.78 2.56 15.23
CA THR A 140 11.73 1.95 14.42
C THR A 140 11.92 2.30 12.94
N ARG A 141 12.01 1.29 12.09
CA ARG A 141 11.93 1.47 10.64
C ARG A 141 10.49 1.80 10.28
N ILE A 142 10.28 2.89 9.58
CA ILE A 142 8.97 3.26 9.04
C ILE A 142 8.90 2.84 7.59
N VAL A 143 7.85 2.11 7.23
CA VAL A 143 7.55 1.70 5.85
C VAL A 143 6.19 2.28 5.48
N MET A 144 6.20 3.33 4.67
CA MET A 144 4.97 3.88 4.12
C MET A 144 4.49 3.00 2.97
N THR A 145 3.21 2.69 2.93
CA THR A 145 2.64 1.83 1.90
C THR A 145 1.40 2.48 1.30
N GLY A 146 1.45 2.78 0.00
CA GLY A 146 0.28 3.24 -0.74
C GLY A 146 -0.83 2.18 -0.67
N THR A 147 -2.04 2.59 -0.27
CA THR A 147 -3.19 1.68 -0.10
C THR A 147 -3.60 1.01 -1.41
N SER A 148 -4.31 -0.13 -1.34
CA SER A 148 -4.98 -0.72 -2.51
C SER A 148 -5.88 0.31 -3.21
N PRO A 149 -6.17 0.17 -4.52
CA PRO A 149 -7.05 1.10 -5.21
C PRO A 149 -8.51 0.96 -4.77
N TYR A 150 -9.27 2.04 -4.91
CA TYR A 150 -10.69 1.97 -5.16
C TYR A 150 -10.89 1.65 -6.64
N ASP A 151 -11.55 0.54 -6.97
CA ASP A 151 -11.74 0.15 -8.37
C ASP A 151 -12.96 0.83 -8.99
N GLU A 152 -12.68 1.85 -9.80
CA GLU A 152 -13.71 2.60 -10.53
C GLU A 152 -14.11 1.93 -11.87
N THR A 153 -13.38 0.91 -12.31
CA THR A 153 -13.44 0.42 -13.69
C THR A 153 -14.18 -0.90 -13.86
N ALA A 154 -14.23 -1.74 -12.83
CA ALA A 154 -14.95 -3.02 -12.89
C ALA A 154 -16.44 -2.81 -13.16
N GLN A 155 -17.01 -3.61 -14.06
CA GLN A 155 -18.44 -3.60 -14.38
C GLN A 155 -19.22 -4.53 -13.44
N ILE A 156 -19.36 -4.13 -12.18
CA ILE A 156 -20.07 -4.88 -11.16
C ILE A 156 -21.54 -4.44 -11.17
N LYS A 157 -22.44 -5.41 -11.23
CA LYS A 157 -23.90 -5.16 -11.25
C LYS A 157 -24.35 -4.57 -9.91
N ASP A 158 -25.29 -3.62 -9.99
CA ASP A 158 -25.98 -3.01 -8.83
C ASP A 158 -25.05 -2.35 -7.80
N ASN A 159 -23.86 -1.90 -8.22
CA ASN A 159 -22.91 -1.24 -7.36
C ASN A 159 -22.65 0.21 -7.80
N THR A 160 -22.76 1.15 -6.86
CA THR A 160 -22.48 2.57 -7.09
C THR A 160 -20.98 2.81 -7.23
N VAL A 161 -20.58 3.54 -8.27
CA VAL A 161 -19.18 3.93 -8.50
C VAL A 161 -18.94 5.35 -8.01
N PHE A 162 -17.97 5.54 -7.14
CA PHE A 162 -17.49 6.85 -6.69
C PHE A 162 -16.40 7.35 -7.65
N LYS A 163 -16.81 8.00 -8.73
CA LYS A 163 -15.89 8.45 -9.79
C LYS A 163 -14.87 9.46 -9.23
N LYS A 164 -13.61 9.30 -9.64
CA LYS A 164 -12.45 10.12 -9.23
C LYS A 164 -12.00 9.94 -7.77
N LYS A 165 -12.61 9.01 -7.03
CA LYS A 165 -12.13 8.69 -5.68
C LYS A 165 -10.69 8.18 -5.72
N ASN A 166 -10.34 7.31 -6.67
CA ASN A 166 -8.97 6.79 -6.77
C ASN A 166 -7.95 7.86 -7.21
N GLU A 167 -8.38 8.94 -7.87
CA GLU A 167 -7.50 10.09 -8.13
C GLU A 167 -7.08 10.78 -6.82
N THR A 168 -8.02 10.98 -5.90
CA THR A 168 -7.72 11.51 -4.56
C THR A 168 -6.79 10.59 -3.77
N ILE A 169 -7.06 9.26 -3.82
CA ILE A 169 -6.18 8.26 -3.19
C ILE A 169 -4.76 8.35 -3.75
N LYS A 170 -4.59 8.43 -5.07
CA LYS A 170 -3.27 8.55 -5.70
C LYS A 170 -2.51 9.79 -5.24
N ARG A 171 -3.19 10.92 -5.07
CA ARG A 171 -2.59 12.16 -4.54
C ARG A 171 -2.11 11.99 -3.09
N ILE A 172 -2.92 11.33 -2.25
CA ILE A 172 -2.53 10.99 -0.87
C ILE A 172 -1.29 10.08 -0.88
N ILE A 173 -1.25 9.07 -1.74
CA ILE A 173 -0.11 8.16 -1.89
C ILE A 173 1.15 8.91 -2.33
N GLU A 174 1.03 9.86 -3.26
CA GLU A 174 2.19 10.64 -3.69
C GLU A 174 2.75 11.48 -2.54
N TYR A 175 1.91 12.10 -1.72
CA TYR A 175 2.38 12.79 -0.52
C TYR A 175 3.06 11.84 0.48
N GLN A 176 2.54 10.60 0.65
CA GLN A 176 3.17 9.57 1.48
C GLN A 176 4.56 9.21 0.94
N ARG A 177 4.71 9.07 -0.39
CA ARG A 177 5.99 8.81 -1.07
C ARG A 177 7.00 9.94 -0.82
N GLU A 178 6.56 11.18 -1.02
CA GLU A 178 7.39 12.36 -0.76
C GLU A 178 7.81 12.48 0.71
N SER A 179 6.87 12.21 1.63
CA SER A 179 7.15 12.18 3.07
C SER A 179 8.17 11.11 3.42
N ALA A 180 8.03 9.90 2.88
CA ALA A 180 9.00 8.83 3.07
C ALA A 180 10.39 9.25 2.59
N ALA A 181 10.49 9.85 1.41
CA ALA A 181 11.75 10.33 0.86
C ALA A 181 12.40 11.42 1.73
N ARG A 182 11.61 12.41 2.19
CA ARG A 182 12.11 13.49 3.07
C ARG A 182 12.62 13.00 4.42
N ASN A 183 12.03 11.93 4.94
CA ASN A 183 12.35 11.39 6.27
C ASN A 183 13.32 10.19 6.24
N GLY A 184 13.77 9.77 5.05
CA GLY A 184 14.61 8.58 4.92
C GLY A 184 13.88 7.28 5.27
N TRP A 185 12.55 7.26 5.15
CA TRP A 185 11.70 6.10 5.37
C TRP A 185 11.61 5.25 4.10
N GLU A 186 11.21 4.01 4.27
CA GLU A 186 10.98 3.08 3.17
C GLU A 186 9.57 3.31 2.58
N PHE A 187 9.42 3.02 1.27
CA PHE A 187 8.12 3.17 0.60
C PHE A 187 7.86 2.01 -0.37
N THR A 188 6.61 1.56 -0.41
CA THR A 188 6.08 0.67 -1.46
C THR A 188 4.67 1.10 -1.85
N ASP A 189 4.20 0.67 -3.02
CA ASP A 189 2.89 1.05 -3.54
C ASP A 189 2.09 -0.18 -3.96
N TRP A 190 0.87 -0.30 -3.47
CA TRP A 190 -0.08 -1.31 -3.92
C TRP A 190 -1.05 -0.77 -4.99
N ASN A 191 -1.32 0.55 -4.99
CA ASN A 191 -2.35 1.15 -5.84
C ASN A 191 -2.04 0.96 -7.33
N ALA A 192 -0.95 1.51 -7.79
CA ALA A 192 -0.65 1.53 -9.22
C ALA A 192 -0.53 0.11 -9.83
N PRO A 193 0.20 -0.86 -9.23
CA PRO A 193 0.27 -2.20 -9.78
C PRO A 193 -1.07 -2.94 -9.74
N MET A 194 -1.90 -2.78 -8.69
CA MET A 194 -3.22 -3.41 -8.64
C MET A 194 -4.19 -2.80 -9.66
N VAL A 195 -4.13 -1.48 -9.90
CA VAL A 195 -4.88 -0.85 -11.00
C VAL A 195 -4.48 -1.45 -12.35
N ALA A 196 -3.19 -1.63 -12.60
CA ALA A 196 -2.71 -2.21 -13.86
C ALA A 196 -3.21 -3.66 -14.06
N ILE A 197 -3.16 -4.48 -13.00
CA ILE A 197 -3.68 -5.86 -13.04
C ILE A 197 -5.20 -5.87 -13.30
N ASN A 198 -5.96 -5.02 -12.58
CA ASN A 198 -7.40 -4.91 -12.82
C ASN A 198 -7.70 -4.55 -14.29
N GLN A 199 -7.04 -3.51 -14.81
CA GLN A 199 -7.27 -3.06 -16.19
C GLN A 199 -6.90 -4.12 -17.23
N GLU A 200 -5.83 -4.88 -17.02
CA GLU A 200 -5.43 -5.96 -17.92
C GLU A 200 -6.45 -7.10 -17.93
N LEU A 201 -6.89 -7.55 -16.75
CA LEU A 201 -7.81 -8.68 -16.63
C LEU A 201 -9.26 -8.29 -17.02
N GLN A 202 -9.65 -7.04 -16.82
CA GLN A 202 -10.95 -6.50 -17.27
C GLN A 202 -11.11 -6.47 -18.80
N GLN A 203 -10.02 -6.57 -19.57
CA GLN A 203 -10.11 -6.77 -21.02
C GLN A 203 -10.74 -8.12 -21.40
N LYS A 204 -10.63 -9.12 -20.53
CA LYS A 204 -11.19 -10.48 -20.73
C LYS A 204 -12.47 -10.69 -19.95
N ASP A 205 -12.54 -10.16 -18.74
CA ASP A 205 -13.69 -10.20 -17.84
C ASP A 205 -13.94 -8.80 -17.28
N PRO A 206 -14.85 -8.00 -17.86
CA PRO A 206 -15.13 -6.63 -17.40
C PRO A 206 -15.56 -6.53 -15.94
N SER A 207 -16.03 -7.62 -15.31
CA SER A 207 -16.42 -7.63 -13.90
C SER A 207 -15.27 -7.94 -12.94
N PHE A 208 -14.10 -8.34 -13.46
CA PHE A 208 -12.95 -8.68 -12.63
C PHE A 208 -12.48 -7.50 -11.77
N THR A 209 -12.17 -7.76 -10.51
CA THR A 209 -11.55 -6.80 -9.60
C THR A 209 -10.78 -7.50 -8.48
N LEU A 210 -9.62 -6.98 -8.15
CA LEU A 210 -8.88 -7.36 -6.94
C LEU A 210 -9.43 -6.71 -5.66
N CYS A 211 -10.39 -5.77 -5.80
CA CYS A 211 -10.88 -4.93 -4.70
C CYS A 211 -12.23 -5.38 -4.14
N GLY A 212 -12.64 -6.60 -4.45
CA GLY A 212 -13.91 -7.16 -4.01
C GLY A 212 -15.16 -6.51 -4.64
N ASN A 213 -16.33 -7.04 -4.33
CA ASN A 213 -17.58 -6.57 -4.92
C ASN A 213 -17.99 -5.15 -4.48
N ASP A 214 -17.44 -4.64 -3.39
CA ASP A 214 -17.64 -3.26 -2.92
C ASP A 214 -16.63 -2.27 -3.50
N ARG A 215 -15.70 -2.74 -4.34
CA ARG A 215 -14.62 -1.96 -4.96
C ARG A 215 -13.56 -1.42 -3.99
N ILE A 216 -13.63 -1.79 -2.72
CA ILE A 216 -12.86 -1.23 -1.60
C ILE A 216 -11.98 -2.30 -0.96
N HIS A 217 -12.61 -3.42 -0.56
CA HIS A 217 -11.98 -4.44 0.26
C HIS A 217 -11.47 -5.60 -0.61
N PRO A 218 -10.15 -5.72 -0.79
CA PRO A 218 -9.60 -6.83 -1.53
C PRO A 218 -10.08 -8.19 -0.99
N ASP A 219 -10.42 -9.09 -1.90
CA ASP A 219 -10.66 -10.49 -1.58
C ASP A 219 -9.33 -11.22 -1.32
N ASN A 220 -9.38 -12.54 -1.13
CA ASN A 220 -8.17 -13.33 -0.88
C ASN A 220 -7.11 -13.13 -1.97
N ASP A 221 -7.53 -13.09 -3.24
CA ASP A 221 -6.63 -12.90 -4.39
C ASP A 221 -5.99 -11.51 -4.34
N GLY A 222 -6.77 -10.46 -4.06
CA GLY A 222 -6.26 -9.10 -3.89
C GLY A 222 -5.28 -8.98 -2.73
N HIS A 223 -5.58 -9.60 -1.59
CA HIS A 223 -4.65 -9.64 -0.46
C HIS A 223 -3.39 -10.46 -0.77
N MET A 224 -3.48 -11.53 -1.56
CA MET A 224 -2.32 -12.29 -2.01
C MET A 224 -1.42 -11.44 -2.91
N VAL A 225 -2.03 -10.67 -3.83
CA VAL A 225 -1.30 -9.71 -4.68
C VAL A 225 -0.60 -8.64 -3.82
N MET A 226 -1.27 -8.08 -2.81
CA MET A 226 -0.65 -7.13 -1.89
C MET A 226 0.57 -7.72 -1.17
N ALA A 227 0.45 -8.95 -0.67
CA ALA A 227 1.57 -9.66 -0.03
C ALA A 227 2.72 -9.91 -1.02
N TYR A 228 2.40 -10.36 -2.24
CA TYR A 228 3.40 -10.56 -3.29
C TYR A 228 4.14 -9.27 -3.64
N LEU A 229 3.43 -8.16 -3.83
CA LEU A 229 4.03 -6.86 -4.15
C LEU A 229 4.95 -6.37 -3.02
N PHE A 230 4.55 -6.60 -1.76
CA PHE A 230 5.40 -6.27 -0.62
C PHE A 230 6.67 -7.12 -0.59
N LEU A 231 6.56 -8.44 -0.75
CA LEU A 231 7.71 -9.36 -0.81
C LEU A 231 8.60 -9.06 -2.02
N LYS A 232 8.02 -8.63 -3.14
CA LYS A 232 8.76 -8.16 -4.32
C LYS A 232 9.56 -6.89 -4.00
N ALA A 233 8.97 -5.94 -3.28
CA ALA A 233 9.67 -4.74 -2.80
C ALA A 233 10.82 -5.08 -1.85
N GLN A 234 10.72 -6.19 -1.11
CA GLN A 234 11.79 -6.74 -0.28
C GLN A 234 12.84 -7.56 -1.09
N GLY A 235 12.65 -7.74 -2.38
CA GLY A 235 13.57 -8.46 -3.25
C GLY A 235 13.42 -10.00 -3.22
N PHE A 236 12.32 -10.53 -2.67
CA PHE A 236 12.10 -11.99 -2.58
C PHE A 236 11.27 -12.57 -3.74
N ALA A 237 10.49 -11.76 -4.43
CA ALA A 237 9.63 -12.20 -5.52
C ALA A 237 10.03 -11.51 -6.83
N GLY A 238 9.63 -12.12 -8.00
CA GLY A 238 9.93 -11.57 -9.31
C GLY A 238 11.39 -11.82 -9.74
N LYS A 239 12.05 -12.79 -9.14
CA LYS A 239 13.32 -13.37 -9.63
C LYS A 239 12.96 -14.72 -10.22
N ASP A 240 13.02 -14.81 -11.54
CA ASP A 240 12.94 -16.07 -12.29
C ASP A 240 14.27 -16.80 -12.21
#